data_6ffc539059085bfcb4e54e3afb3c0259
#
_entry.id   6ffc539059085bfcb4e54e3afb3c0259
#
_cell.length_a   1.000
_cell.length_b   1.000
_cell.length_c   1.000
_cell.angle_alpha   90.00
_cell.angle_beta   90.00
_cell.angle_gamma   90.00
#
_symmetry.space_group_name_H-M   'P 1'
#
loop_
_entity.id
_entity.type
_entity.pdbx_description
1 polymer ?
#
loop_
_entity_poly.entity_id
_entity_poly.type
_entity_poly.pdbx_seq_one_letter_code
_entity_poly.pdbx_strand_id
1 'polypeptide(L)'
;MSMKYKTGMFGGSFDPLHTGHIHDIIRAAAMCRELYVVISWCRGRESTSKEMRYRWILNSTRHLPNVMIRMVEDQALTKEEYDTPGYWEQGARDIKAVIGKPIDAVFCGTDYLGTGRFEALYGPESQVIYFDRSEVPVCSTDIRAWALGHWDYIPSVCRDYYARRVL
;
A
#
# COMPACT_ATOMS: atom_id res chain seq x y z
N MET A 1 -13.93 8.05 -21.25
CA MET A 1 -14.55 7.39 -20.07
C MET A 1 -14.37 8.26 -18.85
N SER A 2 -15.44 8.55 -18.12
CA SER A 2 -15.33 9.33 -16.89
C SER A 2 -14.77 8.45 -15.78
N MET A 3 -13.71 8.89 -15.09
CA MET A 3 -13.20 8.23 -13.89
C MET A 3 -14.26 8.26 -12.80
N LYS A 4 -14.46 7.15 -12.10
CA LYS A 4 -15.54 7.01 -11.10
C LYS A 4 -15.29 7.88 -9.86
N TYR A 5 -14.02 8.03 -9.48
CA TYR A 5 -13.63 8.80 -8.30
C TYR A 5 -12.69 9.95 -8.68
N LYS A 6 -12.79 11.06 -7.97
CA LYS A 6 -11.85 12.17 -8.15
C LYS A 6 -10.51 11.87 -7.47
N THR A 7 -10.55 11.47 -6.22
CA THR A 7 -9.36 11.17 -5.42
C THR A 7 -9.49 9.81 -4.75
N GLY A 8 -8.53 8.92 -5.00
CA GLY A 8 -8.41 7.63 -4.34
C GLY A 8 -7.15 7.51 -3.49
N MET A 9 -7.17 6.60 -2.55
CA MET A 9 -6.04 6.27 -1.69
C MET A 9 -5.84 4.76 -1.62
N PHE A 10 -4.59 4.33 -1.77
CA PHE A 10 -4.13 2.96 -1.55
C PHE A 10 -2.92 2.99 -0.63
N GLY A 11 -3.06 2.50 0.58
CA GLY A 11 -2.02 2.52 1.60
C GLY A 11 -1.43 1.15 1.87
N GLY A 12 -0.18 1.13 2.31
CA GLY A 12 0.51 -0.08 2.73
C GLY A 12 1.94 0.19 3.16
N SER A 13 2.59 -0.81 3.71
CA SER A 13 4.02 -0.72 4.02
C SER A 13 4.89 -0.99 2.79
N PHE A 14 4.42 -1.82 1.86
CA PHE A 14 5.16 -2.22 0.64
C PHE A 14 6.58 -2.72 0.95
N ASP A 15 6.72 -3.56 1.94
CA ASP A 15 8.00 -4.00 2.50
C ASP A 15 8.19 -5.54 2.41
N PRO A 16 8.48 -6.07 1.22
CA PRO A 16 8.71 -5.37 -0.04
C PRO A 16 7.45 -5.12 -0.87
N LEU A 17 7.61 -4.29 -1.89
CA LEU A 17 6.65 -4.22 -3.00
C LEU A 17 6.60 -5.58 -3.72
N HIS A 18 5.41 -6.03 -4.10
CA HIS A 18 5.21 -7.25 -4.88
C HIS A 18 4.17 -7.05 -5.98
N THR A 19 4.05 -8.03 -6.87
CA THR A 19 3.16 -7.93 -8.04
C THR A 19 1.69 -7.75 -7.67
N GLY A 20 1.26 -8.27 -6.51
CA GLY A 20 -0.10 -8.04 -5.99
C GLY A 20 -0.38 -6.57 -5.70
N HIS A 21 0.58 -5.85 -5.10
CA HIS A 21 0.46 -4.41 -4.90
C HIS A 21 0.35 -3.66 -6.24
N ILE A 22 1.19 -4.01 -7.20
CA ILE A 22 1.19 -3.36 -8.52
C ILE A 22 -0.14 -3.61 -9.24
N HIS A 23 -0.65 -4.83 -9.19
CA HIS A 23 -1.96 -5.19 -9.75
C HIS A 23 -3.07 -4.31 -9.18
N ASP A 24 -3.10 -4.16 -7.87
CA ASP A 24 -4.11 -3.35 -7.18
C ASP A 24 -3.95 -1.85 -7.45
N ILE A 25 -2.71 -1.35 -7.52
CA ILE A 25 -2.43 0.04 -7.88
C ILE A 25 -2.94 0.36 -9.29
N ILE A 26 -2.70 -0.53 -10.25
CA ILE A 26 -3.17 -0.34 -11.64
C ILE A 26 -4.71 -0.28 -11.67
N ARG A 27 -5.38 -1.19 -10.97
CA ARG A 27 -6.85 -1.23 -10.91
C ARG A 27 -7.41 0.03 -10.24
N ALA A 28 -6.85 0.44 -9.11
CA ALA A 28 -7.26 1.65 -8.41
C ALA A 28 -7.02 2.91 -9.25
N ALA A 29 -5.87 3.01 -9.93
CA ALA A 29 -5.54 4.13 -10.81
C ALA A 29 -6.53 4.25 -11.97
N ALA A 30 -7.00 3.12 -12.52
CA ALA A 30 -8.02 3.11 -13.58
C ALA A 30 -9.38 3.65 -13.12
N MET A 31 -9.66 3.66 -11.83
CA MET A 31 -10.93 4.13 -11.25
C MET A 31 -10.90 5.58 -10.80
N CYS A 32 -9.73 6.21 -10.72
CA CYS A 32 -9.54 7.53 -10.10
C CYS A 32 -8.93 8.54 -11.08
N ARG A 33 -9.29 9.82 -10.92
CA ARG A 33 -8.55 10.90 -11.58
C ARG A 33 -7.15 11.06 -11.00
N GLU A 34 -7.05 10.96 -9.68
CA GLU A 34 -5.81 10.98 -8.91
C GLU A 34 -5.82 9.82 -7.92
N LEU A 35 -4.76 9.02 -7.92
CA LEU A 35 -4.56 7.96 -6.92
C LEU A 35 -3.34 8.29 -6.08
N TYR A 36 -3.53 8.39 -4.78
CA TYR A 36 -2.45 8.51 -3.80
C TYR A 36 -2.07 7.13 -3.28
N VAL A 37 -0.85 6.71 -3.61
CA VAL A 37 -0.23 5.52 -3.01
C VAL A 37 0.57 6.00 -1.81
N VAL A 38 0.19 5.57 -0.63
CA VAL A 38 0.77 6.04 0.64
C VAL A 38 1.59 4.95 1.28
N ILE A 39 2.89 5.18 1.40
CA ILE A 39 3.82 4.28 2.08
C ILE A 39 3.79 4.59 3.57
N SER A 40 3.33 3.64 4.37
CA SER A 40 3.49 3.68 5.83
C SER A 40 4.82 3.05 6.19
N TRP A 41 5.71 3.82 6.81
CA TRP A 41 7.02 3.35 7.22
C TRP A 41 7.18 3.51 8.73
N CYS A 42 7.96 2.63 9.34
CA CYS A 42 8.20 2.66 10.77
C CYS A 42 9.67 2.34 11.07
N ARG A 43 10.34 3.26 11.72
CA ARG A 43 11.71 3.04 12.16
C ARG A 43 11.75 1.84 13.12
N GLY A 44 12.57 0.86 12.80
CA GLY A 44 12.78 -0.35 13.62
C GLY A 44 11.87 -1.53 13.29
N ARG A 45 10.79 -1.36 12.50
CA ARG A 45 9.92 -2.46 12.06
C ARG A 45 9.98 -2.72 10.54
N GLU A 46 10.96 -2.16 9.85
CA GLU A 46 11.06 -2.28 8.40
C GLU A 46 12.24 -3.14 7.97
N SER A 47 12.08 -3.90 6.89
CA SER A 47 13.13 -4.71 6.27
C SER A 47 13.88 -3.95 5.20
N THR A 48 13.21 -3.01 4.52
CA THR A 48 13.77 -2.19 3.46
C THR A 48 13.53 -0.71 3.77
N SER A 49 14.44 0.16 3.32
CA SER A 49 14.31 1.58 3.58
C SER A 49 13.09 2.17 2.86
N LYS A 50 12.49 3.19 3.45
CA LYS A 50 11.36 3.92 2.83
C LYS A 50 11.72 4.53 1.48
N GLU A 51 12.97 5.01 1.34
CA GLU A 51 13.49 5.58 0.09
C GLU A 51 13.58 4.53 -1.01
N MET A 52 13.96 3.31 -0.67
CA MET A 52 14.00 2.19 -1.62
C MET A 52 12.58 1.82 -2.06
N ARG A 53 11.65 1.69 -1.13
CA ARG A 53 10.24 1.40 -1.42
C ARG A 53 9.59 2.49 -2.28
N TYR A 54 9.89 3.74 -1.99
CA TYR A 54 9.47 4.88 -2.82
C TYR A 54 9.96 4.73 -4.27
N ARG A 55 11.24 4.44 -4.46
CA ARG A 55 11.82 4.25 -5.81
C ARG A 55 11.21 3.05 -6.53
N TRP A 56 10.97 1.96 -5.84
CA TRP A 56 10.32 0.78 -6.42
C TRP A 56 8.92 1.10 -6.93
N ILE A 57 8.10 1.77 -6.14
CA ILE A 57 6.75 2.16 -6.55
C ILE A 57 6.83 3.16 -7.70
N LEU A 58 7.68 4.18 -7.60
CA LEU A 58 7.85 5.17 -8.66
C LEU A 58 8.23 4.51 -9.99
N ASN A 59 9.20 3.61 -9.98
CA ASN A 59 9.66 2.93 -11.19
C ASN A 59 8.61 1.94 -11.75
N SER A 60 7.79 1.34 -10.89
CA SER A 60 6.72 0.42 -11.31
C SER A 60 5.49 1.14 -11.83
N THR A 61 5.30 2.42 -11.50
CA THR A 61 4.08 3.18 -11.82
C THR A 61 4.33 4.36 -12.77
N ARG A 62 5.51 4.46 -13.38
CA ARG A 62 5.85 5.56 -14.31
C ARG A 62 4.87 5.69 -15.49
N HIS A 63 4.27 4.60 -15.91
CA HIS A 63 3.27 4.57 -16.98
C HIS A 63 1.87 4.98 -16.53
N LEU A 64 1.68 5.28 -15.24
CA LEU A 64 0.42 5.71 -14.66
C LEU A 64 0.54 7.18 -14.22
N PRO A 65 0.20 8.15 -15.09
CA PRO A 65 0.45 9.57 -14.84
C PRO A 65 -0.39 10.17 -13.70
N ASN A 66 -1.43 9.46 -13.28
CA ASN A 66 -2.35 9.88 -12.22
C ASN A 66 -2.01 9.29 -10.84
N VAL A 67 -0.87 8.59 -10.70
CA VAL A 67 -0.40 8.05 -9.42
C VAL A 67 0.54 9.05 -8.76
N MET A 68 0.21 9.44 -7.54
CA MET A 68 1.03 10.25 -6.64
C MET A 68 1.47 9.41 -5.45
N ILE A 69 2.74 9.48 -5.09
CA ILE A 69 3.30 8.72 -3.97
C ILE A 69 3.50 9.66 -2.79
N ARG A 70 3.06 9.22 -1.60
CA ARG A 70 3.26 9.93 -0.34
C ARG A 70 3.82 8.96 0.70
N MET A 71 4.44 9.50 1.73
CA MET A 71 4.97 8.71 2.85
C MET A 71 4.44 9.26 4.17
N VAL A 72 4.07 8.36 5.07
CA VAL A 72 3.70 8.68 6.45
C VAL A 72 4.50 7.81 7.40
N GLU A 73 4.92 8.37 8.52
CA GLU A 73 5.55 7.61 9.60
C GLU A 73 4.48 6.96 10.46
N ASP A 74 4.54 5.63 10.57
CA ASP A 74 3.71 4.87 11.50
C ASP A 74 4.30 5.01 12.90
N GLN A 75 3.50 5.50 13.84
CA GLN A 75 3.93 5.72 15.23
C GLN A 75 3.98 4.45 16.06
N ALA A 76 3.38 3.36 15.58
CA ALA A 76 3.42 2.06 16.24
C ALA A 76 4.80 1.42 16.08
N LEU A 77 5.57 1.34 17.16
CA LEU A 77 6.94 0.80 17.13
C LEU A 77 6.97 -0.72 17.25
N THR A 78 5.92 -1.32 17.78
CA THR A 78 5.79 -2.78 17.93
C THR A 78 4.57 -3.30 17.17
N LYS A 79 4.51 -4.62 16.98
CA LYS A 79 3.35 -5.25 16.35
C LYS A 79 2.11 -5.14 17.23
N GLU A 80 2.27 -5.24 18.52
CA GLU A 80 1.20 -5.11 19.51
C GLU A 80 0.59 -3.70 19.47
N GLU A 81 1.42 -2.67 19.38
CA GLU A 81 0.98 -1.30 19.18
C GLU A 81 0.25 -1.16 17.83
N TYR A 82 0.82 -1.69 16.77
CA TYR A 82 0.22 -1.67 15.43
C TYR A 82 -1.20 -2.27 15.43
N ASP A 83 -1.42 -3.32 16.19
CA ASP A 83 -2.72 -3.98 16.28
C ASP A 83 -3.71 -3.21 17.18
N THR A 84 -3.28 -2.10 17.81
CA THR A 84 -4.10 -1.25 18.68
C THR A 84 -4.89 -0.23 17.86
N PRO A 85 -6.22 -0.09 18.08
CA PRO A 85 -7.08 0.81 17.28
C PRO A 85 -6.60 2.27 17.22
N GLY A 86 -6.07 2.82 18.32
CA GLY A 86 -5.60 4.21 18.36
C GLY A 86 -4.48 4.52 17.38
N TYR A 87 -3.58 3.58 17.10
CA TYR A 87 -2.53 3.77 16.13
C TYR A 87 -3.07 3.77 14.68
N TRP A 88 -4.09 2.97 14.40
CA TRP A 88 -4.79 3.00 13.11
C TRP A 88 -5.52 4.32 12.88
N GLU A 89 -6.17 4.84 13.92
CA GLU A 89 -6.84 6.15 13.86
C GLU A 89 -5.83 7.27 13.61
N GLN A 90 -4.69 7.25 14.28
CA GLN A 90 -3.60 8.21 14.04
C GLN A 90 -3.07 8.09 12.62
N GLY A 91 -2.83 6.87 12.14
CA GLY A 91 -2.40 6.63 10.77
C GLY A 91 -3.37 7.18 9.73
N ALA A 92 -4.66 7.01 9.93
CA ALA A 92 -5.69 7.58 9.04
C ALA A 92 -5.67 9.11 9.06
N ARG A 93 -5.50 9.74 10.22
CA ARG A 93 -5.35 11.21 10.32
C ARG A 93 -4.12 11.69 9.55
N ASP A 94 -2.99 11.01 9.71
CA ASP A 94 -1.74 11.37 9.05
C ASP A 94 -1.83 11.22 7.52
N ILE A 95 -2.48 10.16 7.06
CA ILE A 95 -2.75 9.93 5.62
C ILE A 95 -3.64 11.04 5.05
N LYS A 96 -4.72 11.37 5.72
CA LYS A 96 -5.63 12.46 5.31
C LYS A 96 -4.87 13.79 5.25
N ALA A 97 -4.00 14.05 6.22
CA ALA A 97 -3.20 15.27 6.27
C ALA A 97 -2.19 15.36 5.13
N VAL A 98 -1.49 14.28 4.80
CA VAL A 98 -0.47 14.29 3.73
C VAL A 98 -1.09 14.37 2.33
N ILE A 99 -2.31 13.85 2.16
CA ILE A 99 -3.06 13.99 0.91
C ILE A 99 -3.65 15.40 0.78
N GLY A 100 -4.14 15.97 1.89
CA GLY A 100 -4.55 17.38 1.98
C GLY A 100 -5.81 17.73 1.19
N LYS A 101 -6.59 16.78 0.76
CA LYS A 101 -7.86 16.96 0.03
C LYS A 101 -8.85 15.82 0.37
N PRO A 102 -10.15 15.98 0.10
CA PRO A 102 -11.12 14.91 0.33
C PRO A 102 -10.76 13.65 -0.44
N ILE A 103 -10.90 12.49 0.22
CA ILE A 103 -10.67 11.17 -0.36
C ILE A 103 -12.02 10.53 -0.67
N ASP A 104 -12.29 10.29 -1.95
CA ASP A 104 -13.57 9.72 -2.39
C ASP A 104 -13.59 8.19 -2.29
N ALA A 105 -12.43 7.56 -2.46
CA ALA A 105 -12.29 6.11 -2.46
C ALA A 105 -11.05 5.66 -1.71
N VAL A 106 -11.19 4.62 -0.90
CA VAL A 106 -10.10 3.95 -0.20
C VAL A 106 -10.06 2.50 -0.66
N PHE A 107 -8.92 2.06 -1.14
CA PHE A 107 -8.71 0.71 -1.66
C PHE A 107 -7.92 -0.13 -0.67
N CYS A 108 -8.39 -1.33 -0.41
CA CYS A 108 -7.72 -2.29 0.49
C CYS A 108 -7.99 -3.74 0.06
N GLY A 109 -7.38 -4.69 0.73
CA GLY A 109 -7.58 -6.09 0.45
C GLY A 109 -8.79 -6.69 1.18
N THR A 110 -9.31 -7.80 0.65
CA THR A 110 -10.44 -8.54 1.24
C THR A 110 -10.15 -9.15 2.62
N ASP A 111 -8.89 -9.16 3.05
CA ASP A 111 -8.50 -9.53 4.42
C ASP A 111 -9.10 -8.58 5.49
N TYR A 112 -9.49 -7.36 5.11
CA TYR A 112 -10.20 -6.40 5.97
C TYR A 112 -11.72 -6.41 5.78
N LEU A 113 -12.23 -7.19 4.83
CA LEU A 113 -13.67 -7.25 4.56
C LEU A 113 -14.43 -7.79 5.77
N GLY A 114 -15.50 -7.11 6.16
CA GLY A 114 -16.32 -7.47 7.31
C GLY A 114 -15.78 -7.03 8.67
N THR A 115 -14.56 -6.47 8.73
CA THR A 115 -14.00 -5.93 9.98
C THR A 115 -14.58 -4.57 10.36
N GLY A 116 -15.12 -3.82 9.40
CA GLY A 116 -15.58 -2.43 9.56
C GLY A 116 -14.46 -1.42 9.81
N ARG A 117 -13.20 -1.85 9.77
CA ARG A 117 -12.04 -1.01 10.13
C ARG A 117 -11.88 0.20 9.21
N PHE A 118 -11.83 -0.04 7.91
CA PHE A 118 -11.64 1.04 6.94
C PHE A 118 -12.85 1.97 6.86
N GLU A 119 -14.05 1.44 6.98
CA GLU A 119 -15.27 2.24 7.05
C GLU A 119 -15.27 3.16 8.28
N ALA A 120 -14.81 2.67 9.42
CA ALA A 120 -14.70 3.47 10.64
C ALA A 120 -13.65 4.58 10.53
N LEU A 121 -12.54 4.31 9.81
CA LEU A 121 -11.44 5.26 9.67
C LEU A 121 -11.69 6.33 8.59
N TYR A 122 -12.36 5.98 7.49
CA TYR A 122 -12.50 6.83 6.31
C TYR A 122 -13.94 7.17 5.93
N GLY A 123 -14.93 6.39 6.38
CA GLY A 123 -16.33 6.67 6.13
C GLY A 123 -16.87 7.80 7.02
N PRO A 124 -18.07 8.35 6.69
CA PRO A 124 -18.86 8.03 5.49
C PRO A 124 -18.40 8.75 4.21
N GLU A 125 -17.39 9.63 4.28
CA GLU A 125 -16.96 10.49 3.16
C GLU A 125 -16.30 9.69 2.04
N SER A 126 -15.62 8.58 2.39
CA SER A 126 -14.92 7.72 1.43
C SER A 126 -15.67 6.41 1.24
N GLN A 127 -15.77 5.96 -0.01
CA GLN A 127 -16.20 4.59 -0.30
C GLN A 127 -15.00 3.65 -0.14
N VAL A 128 -15.17 2.57 0.61
CA VAL A 128 -14.15 1.51 0.76
C VAL A 128 -14.35 0.46 -0.33
N ILE A 129 -13.30 0.20 -1.10
CA ILE A 129 -13.30 -0.78 -2.18
C ILE A 129 -12.31 -1.89 -1.85
N TYR A 130 -12.78 -3.13 -1.87
CA TYR A 130 -11.99 -4.31 -1.52
C TYR A 130 -11.52 -5.01 -2.78
N PHE A 131 -10.22 -5.30 -2.86
CA PHE A 131 -9.63 -6.14 -3.89
C PHE A 131 -9.39 -7.55 -3.36
N ASP A 132 -9.70 -8.55 -4.18
CA ASP A 132 -9.54 -9.94 -3.81
C ASP A 132 -8.05 -10.31 -3.74
N ARG A 133 -7.61 -10.70 -2.54
CA ARG A 133 -6.23 -11.13 -2.29
C ARG A 133 -5.85 -12.42 -3.01
N SER A 134 -6.82 -13.25 -3.39
CA SER A 134 -6.56 -14.50 -4.10
C SER A 134 -6.19 -14.31 -5.57
N GLU A 135 -6.46 -13.15 -6.16
CA GLU A 135 -6.10 -12.86 -7.56
C GLU A 135 -4.59 -12.88 -7.78
N VAL A 136 -3.81 -12.41 -6.79
CA VAL A 136 -2.35 -12.54 -6.78
C VAL A 136 -1.96 -13.08 -5.40
N PRO A 137 -1.78 -14.40 -5.25
CA PRO A 137 -1.68 -15.07 -3.95
C PRO A 137 -0.28 -14.94 -3.33
N VAL A 138 0.09 -13.73 -2.93
CA VAL A 138 1.37 -13.42 -2.28
C VAL A 138 1.18 -12.32 -1.24
N CYS A 139 1.99 -12.35 -0.20
CA CYS A 139 2.11 -11.24 0.74
C CYS A 139 3.59 -10.91 1.00
N SER A 140 3.85 -9.71 1.50
CA SER A 140 5.21 -9.27 1.80
C SER A 140 5.91 -10.15 2.84
N THR A 141 5.16 -10.70 3.79
CA THR A 141 5.67 -11.63 4.80
C THR A 141 6.26 -12.89 4.17
N ASP A 142 5.59 -13.46 3.18
CA ASP A 142 6.07 -14.65 2.47
C ASP A 142 7.38 -14.38 1.74
N ILE A 143 7.49 -13.23 1.08
CA ILE A 143 8.72 -12.83 0.37
C ILE A 143 9.86 -12.60 1.36
N ARG A 144 9.61 -11.93 2.49
CA ARG A 144 10.64 -11.75 3.52
C ARG A 144 11.12 -13.06 4.09
N ALA A 145 10.25 -14.04 4.24
CA ALA A 145 10.59 -15.37 4.74
C ALA A 145 11.38 -16.20 3.72
N TRP A 146 10.99 -16.13 2.45
CA TRP A 146 11.63 -16.93 1.39
C TRP A 146 11.47 -16.30 0.00
N ALA A 147 12.36 -15.37 -0.33
CA ALA A 147 12.31 -14.62 -1.58
C ALA A 147 12.41 -15.52 -2.83
N LEU A 148 13.28 -16.54 -2.81
CA LEU A 148 13.44 -17.45 -3.95
C LEU A 148 12.17 -18.24 -4.27
N GLY A 149 11.43 -18.67 -3.24
CA GLY A 149 10.19 -19.41 -3.42
C GLY A 149 9.04 -18.55 -3.96
N HIS A 150 9.20 -17.22 -3.92
CA HIS A 150 8.20 -16.25 -4.38
C HIS A 150 8.75 -15.33 -5.47
N TRP A 151 9.80 -15.80 -6.18
CA TRP A 151 10.54 -14.97 -7.14
C TRP A 151 9.67 -14.38 -8.24
N ASP A 152 8.67 -15.11 -8.72
CA ASP A 152 7.75 -14.65 -9.77
C ASP A 152 6.85 -13.49 -9.31
N TYR A 153 6.69 -13.31 -8.01
CA TYR A 153 5.93 -12.20 -7.43
C TYR A 153 6.79 -10.99 -7.07
N ILE A 154 8.12 -11.09 -7.24
CA ILE A 154 9.04 -9.97 -7.00
C ILE A 154 9.16 -9.17 -8.29
N PRO A 155 8.72 -7.88 -8.30
CA PRO A 155 8.84 -7.04 -9.48
C PRO A 155 10.29 -6.89 -9.93
N SER A 156 10.52 -6.71 -11.23
CA SER A 156 11.86 -6.56 -11.79
C SER A 156 12.68 -5.46 -11.10
N VAL A 157 12.03 -4.37 -10.69
CA VAL A 157 12.67 -3.23 -9.99
C VAL A 157 13.21 -3.61 -8.60
N CYS A 158 12.71 -4.70 -8.00
CA CYS A 158 13.12 -5.18 -6.68
C CYS A 158 14.12 -6.33 -6.74
N ARG A 159 14.27 -6.99 -7.89
CA ARG A 159 15.03 -8.25 -8.02
C ARG A 159 16.50 -8.10 -7.68
N ASP A 160 17.14 -7.00 -8.07
CA ASP A 160 18.55 -6.75 -7.76
C ASP A 160 18.81 -6.71 -6.24
N TYR A 161 17.88 -6.15 -5.48
CA TYR A 161 17.98 -6.12 -4.03
C TYR A 161 17.98 -7.53 -3.43
N TYR A 162 17.08 -8.39 -3.91
CA TYR A 162 16.97 -9.76 -3.40
C TYR A 162 18.04 -10.68 -3.94
N ALA A 163 18.43 -10.54 -5.19
CA ALA A 163 19.52 -11.35 -5.79
C ALA A 163 20.82 -11.24 -4.99
N ARG A 164 21.17 -10.05 -4.55
CA ARG A 164 22.40 -9.81 -3.75
C ARG A 164 22.36 -10.42 -2.35
N ARG A 165 21.19 -10.84 -1.87
CA ARG A 165 21.00 -11.39 -0.52
C ARG A 165 20.82 -12.90 -0.48
N VAL A 166 20.46 -13.50 -1.61
CA VAL A 166 20.21 -14.95 -1.72
C VAL A 166 21.28 -15.68 -2.50
N LEU A 167 22.22 -14.96 -3.10
CA LEU A 167 23.43 -15.46 -3.74
C LEU A 167 24.65 -15.24 -2.84
#